data_d1223bb90890bd05c357666fc1a7d26b
#
_entry.id   d1223bb90890bd05c357666fc1a7d26b
#
_cell.length_a   1.000
_cell.length_b   1.000
_cell.length_c   1.000
_cell.angle_alpha   90.00
_cell.angle_beta   90.00
_cell.angle_gamma   90.00
#
_symmetry.space_group_name_H-M   'P 1'
#
loop_
_entity.id
_entity.type
_entity.pdbx_description
1 polymer ?
#
loop_
_entity_poly.entity_id
_entity_poly.type
_entity_poly.pdbx_seq_one_letter_code
_entity_poly.pdbx_strand_id
1 'polypeptide(L)'
;MAAPVSDGIEERERYSRQVLFAGIGERGQRRLGKSHAVVVGVGATGAAAAGLLARAGVGRLTLIDRDFVEPSNLQRQMLFDEDDARASLPKAEAARRHLERINSSVRVEAKVADLVPENVADLLHGADVVLDGTDNFETRYLINDFCVREGLPWIYAAAVGSYAATMNVLPSQGPGPRAQGSEDRSVPSLRPLSEPSTLNPEPWLPTACLACVFPSAPGGEVETCETAGILATAVNLAASLQVTEALKLLTGQPELLRRSLISFNLWSGERSEVATGSPREDCAVCGRREFRALAGEGRPHITLCGRNAVQIHEHRRPLDLAALGERLAPLGEVRANGLLLRFERPPYTLTVFPDGRALVQGTTDTGLARSLYARYLGS
;
A
#
# COMPACT_ATOMS: atom_id res chain seq x y z
N MET A 1 -29.02 39.76 -10.62
CA MET A 1 -28.32 38.96 -9.60
C MET A 1 -27.55 37.91 -10.34
N ALA A 2 -26.23 38.02 -10.44
CA ALA A 2 -25.37 36.99 -11.02
C ALA A 2 -25.32 35.81 -10.04
N ALA A 3 -25.50 34.59 -10.57
CA ALA A 3 -25.32 33.37 -9.79
C ALA A 3 -23.87 33.30 -9.24
N PRO A 4 -23.67 32.78 -8.03
CA PRO A 4 -22.34 32.63 -7.49
C PRO A 4 -21.51 31.73 -8.44
N VAL A 5 -20.38 32.22 -8.91
CA VAL A 5 -19.39 31.45 -9.64
C VAL A 5 -18.94 30.35 -8.68
N SER A 6 -19.19 29.09 -9.03
CA SER A 6 -18.64 27.96 -8.26
C SER A 6 -17.12 27.98 -8.46
N ASP A 7 -16.36 28.18 -7.41
CA ASP A 7 -14.89 28.17 -7.39
C ASP A 7 -14.27 26.80 -7.77
N GLY A 8 -15.07 25.83 -8.19
CA GLY A 8 -14.64 24.47 -8.53
C GLY A 8 -14.63 24.21 -10.05
N ILE A 9 -13.62 23.48 -10.52
CA ILE A 9 -13.59 22.94 -11.89
C ILE A 9 -14.76 21.97 -12.03
N GLU A 10 -15.63 22.16 -13.05
CA GLU A 10 -16.77 21.26 -13.27
C GLU A 10 -16.28 19.84 -13.60
N GLU A 11 -16.83 18.85 -12.92
CA GLU A 11 -16.48 17.42 -13.13
C GLU A 11 -16.68 16.98 -14.58
N ARG A 12 -17.75 17.49 -15.21
CA ARG A 12 -18.06 17.19 -16.62
C ARG A 12 -16.97 17.67 -17.56
N GLU A 13 -16.38 18.81 -17.30
CA GLU A 13 -15.26 19.32 -18.09
C GLU A 13 -13.98 18.52 -17.80
N ARG A 14 -13.67 18.28 -16.54
CA ARG A 14 -12.50 17.53 -16.07
C ARG A 14 -12.39 16.16 -16.74
N TYR A 15 -13.48 15.39 -16.77
CA TYR A 15 -13.48 14.02 -17.26
C TYR A 15 -13.96 13.90 -18.73
N SER A 16 -14.19 15.00 -19.43
CA SER A 16 -14.76 14.99 -20.78
C SER A 16 -14.02 14.06 -21.73
N ARG A 17 -12.68 14.04 -21.72
CA ARG A 17 -11.88 13.17 -22.58
C ARG A 17 -11.90 11.71 -22.14
N GLN A 18 -11.98 11.45 -20.84
CA GLN A 18 -12.05 10.10 -20.28
C GLN A 18 -13.42 9.46 -20.58
N VAL A 19 -14.49 10.23 -20.51
CA VAL A 19 -15.84 9.78 -20.83
C VAL A 19 -16.03 9.44 -22.32
N LEU A 20 -15.29 10.08 -23.21
CA LEU A 20 -15.29 9.74 -24.66
C LEU A 20 -14.68 8.36 -24.93
N PHE A 21 -13.84 7.86 -24.06
CA PHE A 21 -13.30 6.51 -24.20
C PHE A 21 -14.39 5.49 -23.87
N ALA A 22 -14.80 4.69 -24.86
CA ALA A 22 -15.93 3.76 -24.76
C ALA A 22 -15.81 2.75 -23.61
N GLY A 23 -14.56 2.37 -23.23
CA GLY A 23 -14.30 1.50 -22.08
C GLY A 23 -14.65 2.12 -20.73
N ILE A 24 -14.82 3.43 -20.62
CA ILE A 24 -15.26 4.10 -19.39
C ILE A 24 -16.68 4.67 -19.58
N GLY A 25 -16.85 5.60 -20.53
CA GLY A 25 -18.11 6.26 -20.78
C GLY A 25 -18.66 7.01 -19.55
N GLU A 26 -19.85 7.59 -19.66
CA GLU A 26 -20.49 8.28 -18.53
C GLU A 26 -20.86 7.32 -17.38
N ARG A 27 -21.25 6.07 -17.71
CA ARG A 27 -21.62 5.07 -16.69
C ARG A 27 -20.39 4.68 -15.87
N GLY A 28 -19.27 4.40 -16.53
CA GLY A 28 -18.01 4.06 -15.84
C GLY A 28 -17.52 5.22 -15.00
N GLN A 29 -17.58 6.46 -15.50
CA GLN A 29 -17.18 7.64 -14.72
C GLN A 29 -18.03 7.81 -13.45
N ARG A 30 -19.34 7.63 -13.54
CA ARG A 30 -20.20 7.65 -12.35
C ARG A 30 -19.87 6.54 -11.35
N ARG A 31 -19.44 5.37 -11.81
CA ARG A 31 -18.97 4.27 -10.92
C ARG A 31 -17.67 4.65 -10.26
N LEU A 32 -16.69 5.17 -11.01
CA LEU A 32 -15.41 5.64 -10.45
C LEU A 32 -15.62 6.66 -9.32
N GLY A 33 -16.50 7.64 -9.53
CA GLY A 33 -16.81 8.65 -8.51
C GLY A 33 -17.47 8.13 -7.23
N LYS A 34 -17.93 6.87 -7.23
CA LYS A 34 -18.50 6.18 -6.05
C LYS A 34 -17.56 5.14 -5.47
N SER A 35 -16.45 4.84 -6.16
CA SER A 35 -15.54 3.76 -5.78
C SER A 35 -14.54 4.19 -4.72
N HIS A 36 -14.09 3.21 -3.93
CA HIS A 36 -13.05 3.34 -2.94
C HIS A 36 -11.86 2.44 -3.28
N ALA A 37 -10.71 3.02 -3.56
CA ALA A 37 -9.45 2.28 -3.73
C ALA A 37 -8.52 2.53 -2.54
N VAL A 38 -7.87 1.47 -2.07
CA VAL A 38 -6.84 1.56 -1.03
C VAL A 38 -5.48 1.28 -1.67
N VAL A 39 -4.52 2.17 -1.44
CA VAL A 39 -3.13 2.00 -1.89
C VAL A 39 -2.27 1.71 -0.67
N VAL A 40 -1.67 0.53 -0.62
CA VAL A 40 -0.76 0.10 0.45
C VAL A 40 0.67 0.30 -0.02
N GLY A 41 1.41 1.15 0.69
CA GLY A 41 2.71 1.67 0.26
C GLY A 41 2.55 2.84 -0.71
N VAL A 42 2.99 4.04 -0.32
CA VAL A 42 2.94 5.26 -1.13
C VAL A 42 4.36 5.65 -1.54
N GLY A 43 5.17 4.63 -1.81
CA GLY A 43 6.49 4.75 -2.40
C GLY A 43 6.41 5.05 -3.91
N ALA A 44 7.36 4.51 -4.69
CA ALA A 44 7.45 4.81 -6.10
C ALA A 44 6.20 4.38 -6.90
N THR A 45 5.82 3.10 -6.79
CA THR A 45 4.66 2.55 -7.51
C THR A 45 3.34 3.10 -6.95
N GLY A 46 3.19 3.12 -5.63
CA GLY A 46 1.94 3.56 -5.00
C GLY A 46 1.65 5.05 -5.18
N ALA A 47 2.67 5.92 -5.13
CA ALA A 47 2.50 7.35 -5.40
C ALA A 47 2.03 7.60 -6.85
N ALA A 48 2.65 6.89 -7.82
CA ALA A 48 2.23 6.97 -9.22
C ALA A 48 0.80 6.44 -9.42
N ALA A 49 0.47 5.30 -8.80
CA ALA A 49 -0.87 4.71 -8.85
C ALA A 49 -1.93 5.64 -8.24
N ALA A 50 -1.66 6.22 -7.06
CA ALA A 50 -2.56 7.17 -6.40
C ALA A 50 -2.81 8.42 -7.26
N GLY A 51 -1.75 8.93 -7.90
CA GLY A 51 -1.86 10.05 -8.84
C GLY A 51 -2.77 9.75 -10.03
N LEU A 52 -2.64 8.55 -10.62
CA LEU A 52 -3.48 8.11 -11.74
C LEU A 52 -4.93 7.88 -11.32
N LEU A 53 -5.18 7.26 -10.17
CA LEU A 53 -6.53 7.02 -9.63
C LEU A 53 -7.25 8.34 -9.32
N ALA A 54 -6.57 9.30 -8.68
CA ALA A 54 -7.15 10.61 -8.38
C ALA A 54 -7.50 11.37 -9.67
N ARG A 55 -6.62 11.34 -10.67
CA ARG A 55 -6.87 11.97 -11.99
C ARG A 55 -8.01 11.30 -12.75
N ALA A 56 -8.19 9.98 -12.60
CA ALA A 56 -9.31 9.25 -13.17
C ALA A 56 -10.64 9.50 -12.43
N GLY A 57 -10.62 10.13 -11.26
CA GLY A 57 -11.81 10.47 -10.51
C GLY A 57 -12.38 9.31 -9.69
N VAL A 58 -11.52 8.44 -9.15
CA VAL A 58 -11.92 7.47 -8.12
C VAL A 58 -12.31 8.25 -6.87
N GLY A 59 -13.57 8.12 -6.42
CA GLY A 59 -14.19 9.04 -5.46
C GLY A 59 -13.55 9.06 -4.07
N ARG A 60 -12.99 7.92 -3.63
CA ARG A 60 -12.28 7.80 -2.35
C ARG A 60 -10.97 7.05 -2.52
N LEU A 61 -9.90 7.60 -1.96
CA LEU A 61 -8.59 6.97 -1.89
C LEU A 61 -8.15 6.91 -0.42
N THR A 62 -7.77 5.73 0.05
CA THR A 62 -7.06 5.57 1.32
C THR A 62 -5.61 5.24 1.02
N LEU A 63 -4.69 6.03 1.53
CA LEU A 63 -3.26 5.92 1.31
C LEU A 63 -2.60 5.47 2.61
N ILE A 64 -1.95 4.31 2.60
CA ILE A 64 -1.31 3.72 3.77
C ILE A 64 0.18 3.68 3.54
N ASP A 65 0.95 4.40 4.34
CA ASP A 65 2.42 4.34 4.32
C ASP A 65 2.98 4.75 5.68
N ARG A 66 4.04 4.09 6.09
CA ARG A 66 4.73 4.34 7.36
C ARG A 66 5.91 5.30 7.26
N ASP A 67 6.43 5.49 6.04
CA ASP A 67 7.67 6.21 5.78
C ASP A 67 7.45 7.71 5.57
N PHE A 68 8.55 8.43 5.53
CA PHE A 68 8.59 9.85 5.19
C PHE A 68 9.32 10.07 3.86
N VAL A 69 9.14 11.27 3.29
CA VAL A 69 9.80 11.66 2.05
C VAL A 69 11.25 11.98 2.32
N GLU A 70 12.15 11.42 1.51
CA GLU A 70 13.59 11.67 1.53
C GLU A 70 14.09 12.16 0.17
N PRO A 71 15.20 12.94 0.12
CA PRO A 71 15.78 13.40 -1.15
C PRO A 71 16.06 12.26 -2.14
N SER A 72 16.49 11.08 -1.65
CA SER A 72 16.74 9.89 -2.46
C SER A 72 15.48 9.30 -3.12
N ASN A 73 14.28 9.73 -2.70
CA ASN A 73 13.01 9.28 -3.25
C ASN A 73 12.61 10.07 -4.50
N LEU A 74 13.00 11.34 -4.60
CA LEU A 74 12.48 12.30 -5.58
C LEU A 74 12.73 11.90 -7.02
N GLN A 75 13.79 11.13 -7.29
CA GLN A 75 14.11 10.67 -8.65
C GLN A 75 13.07 9.68 -9.23
N ARG A 76 12.20 9.05 -8.38
CA ARG A 76 11.24 8.04 -8.83
C ARG A 76 9.85 8.13 -8.18
N GLN A 77 9.69 8.85 -7.09
CA GLN A 77 8.41 9.05 -6.40
C GLN A 77 7.77 10.37 -6.87
N MET A 78 7.21 10.36 -8.07
CA MET A 78 6.82 11.54 -8.85
C MET A 78 5.76 12.44 -8.21
N LEU A 79 5.13 12.01 -7.13
CA LEU A 79 4.13 12.80 -6.42
C LEU A 79 4.75 13.78 -5.42
N PHE A 80 6.02 13.58 -5.05
CA PHE A 80 6.71 14.35 -4.03
C PHE A 80 7.71 15.33 -4.63
N ASP A 81 7.95 16.41 -3.89
CA ASP A 81 8.89 17.47 -4.25
C ASP A 81 9.95 17.71 -3.14
N GLU A 82 10.84 18.67 -3.40
CA GLU A 82 11.92 18.98 -2.46
C GLU A 82 11.41 19.58 -1.15
N ASP A 83 10.27 20.27 -1.16
CA ASP A 83 9.70 20.85 0.06
C ASP A 83 9.17 19.76 0.98
N ASP A 84 8.57 18.71 0.44
CA ASP A 84 8.18 17.53 1.20
C ASP A 84 9.38 16.86 1.87
N ALA A 85 10.49 16.72 1.11
CA ALA A 85 11.72 16.11 1.63
C ALA A 85 12.40 16.99 2.71
N ARG A 86 12.45 18.32 2.50
CA ARG A 86 13.00 19.26 3.51
C ARG A 86 12.18 19.26 4.80
N ALA A 87 10.85 19.15 4.66
CA ALA A 87 9.94 19.08 5.80
C ALA A 87 9.86 17.68 6.42
N SER A 88 10.51 16.66 5.84
CA SER A 88 10.41 15.26 6.25
C SER A 88 8.94 14.84 6.44
N LEU A 89 8.09 15.16 5.48
CA LEU A 89 6.66 14.83 5.58
C LEU A 89 6.46 13.31 5.46
N PRO A 90 5.54 12.72 6.24
CA PRO A 90 5.10 11.35 6.01
C PRO A 90 4.55 11.20 4.59
N LYS A 91 4.96 10.14 3.86
CA LYS A 91 4.59 9.93 2.45
C LYS A 91 3.08 9.95 2.22
N ALA A 92 2.30 9.28 3.09
CA ALA A 92 0.85 9.27 2.98
C ALA A 92 0.25 10.68 3.08
N GLU A 93 0.75 11.51 4.00
CA GLU A 93 0.26 12.88 4.19
C GLU A 93 0.71 13.83 3.08
N ALA A 94 1.97 13.74 2.63
CA ALA A 94 2.46 14.49 1.48
C ALA A 94 1.63 14.18 0.22
N ALA A 95 1.40 12.88 -0.04
CA ALA A 95 0.56 12.43 -1.15
C ALA A 95 -0.86 12.98 -1.06
N ARG A 96 -1.51 12.94 0.11
CA ARG A 96 -2.84 13.52 0.31
C ARG A 96 -2.87 14.99 -0.10
N ARG A 97 -1.92 15.80 0.39
CA ARG A 97 -1.83 17.26 0.07
C ARG A 97 -1.67 17.52 -1.42
N HIS A 98 -0.84 16.74 -2.10
CA HIS A 98 -0.66 16.87 -3.56
C HIS A 98 -1.91 16.44 -4.32
N LEU A 99 -2.54 15.32 -3.94
CA LEU A 99 -3.72 14.79 -4.62
C LEU A 99 -4.94 15.71 -4.47
N GLU A 100 -5.14 16.34 -3.32
CA GLU A 100 -6.19 17.34 -3.11
C GLU A 100 -6.03 18.55 -4.05
N ARG A 101 -4.80 18.97 -4.35
CA ARG A 101 -4.51 20.02 -5.33
C ARG A 101 -4.71 19.56 -6.79
N ILE A 102 -4.47 18.26 -7.05
CA ILE A 102 -4.67 17.67 -8.38
C ILE A 102 -6.15 17.49 -8.68
N ASN A 103 -6.91 17.01 -7.71
CA ASN A 103 -8.35 16.76 -7.87
C ASN A 103 -9.11 16.89 -6.54
N SER A 104 -9.68 18.06 -6.32
CA SER A 104 -10.42 18.38 -5.10
C SER A 104 -11.75 17.64 -4.95
N SER A 105 -12.26 16.98 -6.00
CA SER A 105 -13.48 16.16 -5.95
C SER A 105 -13.23 14.77 -5.36
N VAL A 106 -11.96 14.34 -5.25
CA VAL A 106 -11.59 13.03 -4.70
C VAL A 106 -11.31 13.17 -3.20
N ARG A 107 -11.98 12.35 -2.40
CA ARG A 107 -11.70 12.27 -0.97
C ARG A 107 -10.45 11.43 -0.73
N VAL A 108 -9.38 12.03 -0.22
CA VAL A 108 -8.12 11.33 0.09
C VAL A 108 -7.92 11.24 1.60
N GLU A 109 -7.74 10.02 2.09
CA GLU A 109 -7.43 9.75 3.49
C GLU A 109 -6.00 9.23 3.61
N ALA A 110 -5.16 9.91 4.39
CA ALA A 110 -3.81 9.49 4.72
C ALA A 110 -3.79 8.69 6.02
N LYS A 111 -3.17 7.53 5.99
CA LYS A 111 -2.91 6.67 7.16
C LYS A 111 -1.41 6.48 7.30
N VAL A 112 -0.81 7.21 8.24
CA VAL A 112 0.61 7.05 8.57
C VAL A 112 0.73 5.84 9.49
N ALA A 113 0.78 4.66 8.88
CA ALA A 113 0.75 3.40 9.59
C ALA A 113 1.51 2.30 8.83
N ASP A 114 2.00 1.33 9.58
CA ASP A 114 2.43 0.05 9.04
C ASP A 114 1.22 -0.87 8.90
N LEU A 115 1.12 -1.63 7.82
CA LEU A 115 0.08 -2.62 7.66
C LEU A 115 0.48 -3.88 8.42
N VAL A 116 -0.31 -4.22 9.43
CA VAL A 116 -0.06 -5.33 10.36
C VAL A 116 -1.33 -6.17 10.55
N PRO A 117 -1.23 -7.44 11.00
CA PRO A 117 -2.41 -8.28 11.22
C PRO A 117 -3.48 -7.64 12.11
N GLU A 118 -3.05 -6.83 13.09
CA GLU A 118 -3.93 -6.19 14.06
C GLU A 118 -4.76 -5.04 13.47
N ASN A 119 -4.30 -4.40 12.38
CA ASN A 119 -4.97 -3.23 11.82
C ASN A 119 -5.40 -3.39 10.36
N VAL A 120 -5.03 -4.48 9.69
CA VAL A 120 -5.32 -4.68 8.26
C VAL A 120 -6.82 -4.62 7.97
N ALA A 121 -7.66 -5.16 8.86
CA ALA A 121 -9.10 -5.14 8.71
C ALA A 121 -9.66 -3.72 8.72
N ASP A 122 -9.21 -2.89 9.66
CA ASP A 122 -9.67 -1.50 9.78
C ASP A 122 -9.16 -0.63 8.64
N LEU A 123 -7.90 -0.82 8.24
CA LEU A 123 -7.26 -0.02 7.20
C LEU A 123 -7.78 -0.32 5.79
N LEU A 124 -8.17 -1.57 5.52
CA LEU A 124 -8.72 -1.98 4.23
C LEU A 124 -10.26 -1.98 4.20
N HIS A 125 -10.91 -1.56 5.29
CA HIS A 125 -12.37 -1.56 5.41
C HIS A 125 -13.05 -0.76 4.30
N GLY A 126 -14.07 -1.38 3.68
CA GLY A 126 -14.89 -0.75 2.65
C GLY A 126 -14.18 -0.45 1.33
N ALA A 127 -13.02 -1.05 1.09
CA ALA A 127 -12.34 -0.96 -0.20
C ALA A 127 -13.06 -1.78 -1.27
N ASP A 128 -13.16 -1.23 -2.47
CA ASP A 128 -13.59 -1.97 -3.67
C ASP A 128 -12.40 -2.69 -4.33
N VAL A 129 -11.19 -2.16 -4.14
CA VAL A 129 -9.94 -2.74 -4.64
C VAL A 129 -8.76 -2.27 -3.80
N VAL A 130 -7.76 -3.15 -3.63
CA VAL A 130 -6.47 -2.81 -3.01
C VAL A 130 -5.37 -2.82 -4.08
N LEU A 131 -4.54 -1.77 -4.09
CA LEU A 131 -3.38 -1.67 -4.95
C LEU A 131 -2.10 -1.82 -4.12
N ASP A 132 -1.24 -2.74 -4.54
CA ASP A 132 0.08 -2.98 -3.94
C ASP A 132 1.10 -1.96 -4.46
N GLY A 133 1.57 -1.09 -3.59
CA GLY A 133 2.71 -0.20 -3.81
C GLY A 133 3.90 -0.54 -2.91
N THR A 134 3.89 -1.73 -2.27
CA THR A 134 4.91 -2.16 -1.30
C THR A 134 6.16 -2.70 -1.98
N ASP A 135 7.25 -2.76 -1.25
CA ASP A 135 8.55 -3.26 -1.70
C ASP A 135 8.99 -4.56 -1.01
N ASN A 136 8.12 -5.17 -0.20
CA ASN A 136 8.46 -6.36 0.57
C ASN A 136 7.37 -7.45 0.52
N PHE A 137 7.79 -8.70 0.60
CA PHE A 137 6.89 -9.85 0.52
C PHE A 137 6.09 -10.08 1.81
N GLU A 138 6.56 -9.65 2.98
CA GLU A 138 5.83 -9.79 4.23
C GLU A 138 4.48 -9.07 4.16
N THR A 139 4.49 -7.79 3.78
CA THR A 139 3.27 -7.00 3.59
C THR A 139 2.40 -7.56 2.47
N ARG A 140 3.01 -8.04 1.36
CA ARG A 140 2.28 -8.65 0.24
C ARG A 140 1.54 -9.93 0.64
N TYR A 141 2.15 -10.80 1.47
CA TYR A 141 1.45 -11.98 1.99
C TYR A 141 0.33 -11.60 2.94
N LEU A 142 0.49 -10.56 3.76
CA LEU A 142 -0.57 -10.08 4.63
C LEU A 142 -1.76 -9.53 3.80
N ILE A 143 -1.49 -8.72 2.77
CA ILE A 143 -2.52 -8.24 1.83
C ILE A 143 -3.20 -9.44 1.18
N ASN A 144 -2.42 -10.41 0.67
CA ASN A 144 -2.96 -11.60 0.01
C ASN A 144 -3.87 -12.41 0.92
N ASP A 145 -3.42 -12.72 2.14
CA ASP A 145 -4.19 -13.50 3.11
C ASP A 145 -5.50 -12.80 3.46
N PHE A 146 -5.45 -11.51 3.77
CA PHE A 146 -6.63 -10.71 4.09
C PHE A 146 -7.59 -10.63 2.91
N CYS A 147 -7.11 -10.26 1.73
CA CYS A 147 -7.93 -10.07 0.54
C CYS A 147 -8.56 -11.39 0.06
N VAL A 148 -7.82 -12.51 0.12
CA VAL A 148 -8.36 -13.83 -0.20
C VAL A 148 -9.41 -14.28 0.83
N ARG A 149 -9.19 -13.98 2.12
CA ARG A 149 -10.17 -14.31 3.17
C ARG A 149 -11.48 -13.57 2.99
N GLU A 150 -11.40 -12.27 2.72
CA GLU A 150 -12.55 -11.36 2.63
C GLU A 150 -13.20 -11.35 1.23
N GLY A 151 -12.61 -12.00 0.23
CA GLY A 151 -13.10 -11.93 -1.15
C GLY A 151 -12.85 -10.57 -1.82
N LEU A 152 -11.88 -9.79 -1.32
CA LEU A 152 -11.53 -8.45 -1.80
C LEU A 152 -10.51 -8.55 -2.95
N PRO A 153 -10.78 -7.99 -4.13
CA PRO A 153 -9.81 -7.98 -5.22
C PRO A 153 -8.62 -7.08 -4.89
N TRP A 154 -7.43 -7.53 -5.28
CA TRP A 154 -6.25 -6.70 -5.16
C TRP A 154 -5.31 -6.89 -6.36
N ILE A 155 -4.48 -5.89 -6.63
CA ILE A 155 -3.62 -5.87 -7.80
C ILE A 155 -2.17 -5.71 -7.35
N TYR A 156 -1.42 -6.80 -7.51
CA TYR A 156 0.01 -6.84 -7.29
C TYR A 156 0.75 -5.98 -8.31
N ALA A 157 1.74 -5.23 -7.84
CA ALA A 157 2.73 -4.57 -8.70
C ALA A 157 4.10 -4.61 -8.03
N ALA A 158 5.13 -4.78 -8.85
CA ALA A 158 6.52 -4.74 -8.43
C ALA A 158 7.37 -4.05 -9.50
N ALA A 159 8.39 -3.34 -9.04
CA ALA A 159 9.43 -2.78 -9.91
C ALA A 159 10.79 -2.87 -9.20
N VAL A 160 11.82 -3.34 -9.92
CA VAL A 160 13.20 -3.40 -9.46
C VAL A 160 14.14 -3.30 -10.66
N GLY A 161 15.20 -2.52 -10.57
CA GLY A 161 16.07 -2.26 -11.72
C GLY A 161 15.29 -1.66 -12.88
N SER A 162 15.29 -2.33 -14.01
CA SER A 162 14.49 -2.00 -15.21
C SER A 162 13.24 -2.88 -15.36
N TYR A 163 12.96 -3.77 -14.41
CA TYR A 163 11.81 -4.66 -14.45
C TYR A 163 10.58 -4.03 -13.83
N ALA A 164 9.44 -4.28 -14.47
CA ALA A 164 8.10 -3.98 -14.00
C ALA A 164 7.23 -5.22 -14.11
N ALA A 165 6.47 -5.56 -13.08
CA ALA A 165 5.56 -6.70 -13.10
C ALA A 165 4.22 -6.35 -12.45
N THR A 166 3.13 -7.00 -12.92
CA THR A 166 1.81 -6.83 -12.31
C THR A 166 0.91 -8.05 -12.55
N MET A 167 0.03 -8.31 -11.59
CA MET A 167 -0.91 -9.43 -11.59
C MET A 167 -2.19 -9.05 -10.86
N ASN A 168 -3.33 -9.47 -11.39
CA ASN A 168 -4.60 -9.38 -10.68
C ASN A 168 -4.77 -10.58 -9.75
N VAL A 169 -5.16 -10.35 -8.52
CA VAL A 169 -5.62 -11.37 -7.59
C VAL A 169 -7.11 -11.14 -7.36
N LEU A 170 -7.91 -12.01 -7.93
CA LEU A 170 -9.37 -11.99 -7.89
C LEU A 170 -9.83 -13.20 -7.06
N PRO A 171 -10.11 -13.02 -5.76
CA PRO A 171 -10.54 -14.12 -4.91
C PRO A 171 -11.93 -14.63 -5.31
N SER A 172 -12.28 -15.85 -4.89
CA SER A 172 -13.63 -16.37 -5.03
C SER A 172 -14.62 -15.47 -4.28
N GLN A 173 -15.71 -15.11 -4.95
CA GLN A 173 -16.82 -14.39 -4.35
C GLN A 173 -17.75 -15.39 -3.62
N GLY A 174 -17.93 -15.18 -2.35
CA GLY A 174 -18.84 -15.99 -1.53
C GLY A 174 -18.20 -16.38 -0.19
N PRO A 175 -19.04 -16.73 0.82
CA PRO A 175 -18.51 -17.30 2.05
C PRO A 175 -17.84 -18.62 1.69
N GLY A 176 -16.52 -18.68 1.81
CA GLY A 176 -15.80 -19.94 1.71
C GLY A 176 -16.43 -21.00 2.62
N PRO A 177 -16.20 -22.30 2.38
CA PRO A 177 -16.76 -23.33 3.22
C PRO A 177 -16.44 -23.02 4.67
N ARG A 178 -17.47 -22.85 5.51
CA ARG A 178 -17.30 -22.74 6.96
C ARG A 178 -16.52 -23.98 7.39
N ALA A 179 -15.32 -23.79 7.92
CA ALA A 179 -14.61 -24.86 8.59
C ALA A 179 -15.53 -25.43 9.67
N GLN A 180 -16.06 -26.63 9.46
CA GLN A 180 -16.74 -27.36 10.50
C GLN A 180 -15.69 -27.79 11.50
N GLY A 181 -15.74 -27.24 12.72
CA GLY A 181 -15.10 -27.79 13.89
C GLY A 181 -13.76 -27.15 14.26
N SER A 182 -13.84 -26.09 15.03
CA SER A 182 -13.21 -25.91 16.35
C SER A 182 -13.58 -24.51 16.84
N GLU A 183 -14.37 -24.47 17.91
CA GLU A 183 -14.56 -23.24 18.69
C GLU A 183 -13.26 -22.94 19.46
N ASP A 184 -12.29 -22.35 18.78
CA ASP A 184 -11.18 -21.71 19.46
C ASP A 184 -11.55 -20.24 19.76
N ARG A 185 -11.89 -20.00 21.03
CA ARG A 185 -12.38 -18.71 21.56
C ARG A 185 -11.28 -17.66 21.74
N SER A 186 -10.12 -17.81 21.12
CA SER A 186 -8.97 -16.91 21.31
C SER A 186 -8.76 -15.86 20.21
N VAL A 187 -9.54 -15.89 19.13
CA VAL A 187 -9.51 -14.84 18.10
C VAL A 187 -10.71 -13.93 18.31
N PRO A 188 -10.52 -12.60 18.51
CA PRO A 188 -11.65 -11.68 18.56
C PRO A 188 -12.52 -11.86 17.34
N SER A 189 -13.80 -12.17 17.50
CA SER A 189 -14.77 -12.22 16.43
C SER A 189 -14.90 -10.82 15.84
N LEU A 190 -14.18 -10.55 14.77
CA LEU A 190 -14.39 -9.35 13.97
C LEU A 190 -15.84 -9.41 13.48
N ARG A 191 -16.61 -8.36 13.77
CA ARG A 191 -17.95 -8.19 13.21
C ARG A 191 -17.87 -8.41 11.71
N PRO A 192 -18.86 -9.08 11.07
CA PRO A 192 -18.93 -9.12 9.63
C PRO A 192 -18.84 -7.70 9.12
N LEU A 193 -18.03 -7.45 8.08
CA LEU A 193 -17.96 -6.16 7.38
C LEU A 193 -19.35 -5.92 6.78
N SER A 194 -20.26 -5.30 7.53
CA SER A 194 -21.69 -5.28 7.27
C SER A 194 -22.13 -4.01 6.58
N GLU A 195 -21.36 -3.53 5.60
CA GLU A 195 -21.99 -2.78 4.51
C GLU A 195 -21.37 -3.28 3.21
N PRO A 196 -22.18 -3.87 2.30
CA PRO A 196 -21.68 -4.20 0.99
C PRO A 196 -21.19 -2.94 0.31
N SER A 197 -20.03 -3.02 -0.38
CA SER A 197 -19.58 -2.03 -1.35
C SER A 197 -20.78 -1.44 -2.08
N THR A 198 -20.88 -0.12 -2.16
CA THR A 198 -21.99 0.58 -2.85
C THR A 198 -22.07 0.23 -4.34
N LEU A 199 -21.06 -0.45 -4.84
CA LEU A 199 -21.00 -1.08 -6.15
C LEU A 199 -21.37 -2.54 -5.97
N ASN A 200 -22.53 -2.96 -6.56
CA ASN A 200 -22.81 -4.37 -6.71
C ASN A 200 -21.80 -4.92 -7.75
N PRO A 201 -20.67 -5.54 -7.35
CA PRO A 201 -19.65 -5.93 -8.31
C PRO A 201 -20.22 -7.01 -9.21
N GLU A 202 -20.05 -6.84 -10.51
CA GLU A 202 -20.33 -7.93 -11.42
C GLU A 202 -19.39 -9.11 -11.10
N PRO A 203 -19.88 -10.36 -11.14
CA PRO A 203 -19.08 -11.50 -10.73
C PRO A 203 -17.87 -11.67 -11.66
N TRP A 204 -16.72 -11.90 -11.07
CA TRP A 204 -15.50 -12.27 -11.79
C TRP A 204 -15.15 -13.74 -11.59
N LEU A 205 -14.35 -14.28 -12.51
CA LEU A 205 -13.76 -15.60 -12.35
C LEU A 205 -12.51 -15.50 -11.45
N PRO A 206 -12.38 -16.35 -10.43
CA PRO A 206 -11.20 -16.35 -9.55
C PRO A 206 -9.89 -16.56 -10.32
N THR A 207 -8.82 -15.93 -9.83
CA THR A 207 -7.45 -16.14 -10.33
C THR A 207 -6.56 -16.74 -9.26
N ALA A 208 -5.36 -17.20 -9.67
CA ALA A 208 -4.31 -17.58 -8.74
C ALA A 208 -4.01 -16.42 -7.77
N CYS A 209 -3.88 -16.72 -6.48
CA CYS A 209 -3.44 -15.75 -5.50
C CYS A 209 -1.91 -15.60 -5.49
N LEU A 210 -1.36 -14.66 -4.72
CA LEU A 210 0.09 -14.46 -4.65
C LEU A 210 0.83 -15.74 -4.24
N ALA A 211 0.31 -16.48 -3.26
CA ALA A 211 0.93 -17.72 -2.78
C ALA A 211 0.85 -18.88 -3.81
N CYS A 212 -0.03 -18.82 -4.81
CA CYS A 212 0.01 -19.75 -5.93
C CYS A 212 1.23 -19.56 -6.81
N VAL A 213 1.63 -18.29 -7.01
CA VAL A 213 2.74 -17.89 -7.89
C VAL A 213 4.06 -17.88 -7.13
N PHE A 214 4.05 -17.36 -5.90
CA PHE A 214 5.18 -17.26 -4.99
C PHE A 214 4.84 -18.01 -3.70
N PRO A 215 5.04 -19.35 -3.64
CA PRO A 215 4.71 -20.15 -2.44
C PRO A 215 5.55 -19.79 -1.21
N SER A 216 6.74 -19.24 -1.44
CA SER A 216 7.61 -18.64 -0.44
C SER A 216 8.19 -17.35 -0.99
N ALA A 217 8.59 -16.45 -0.11
CA ALA A 217 9.35 -15.27 -0.53
C ALA A 217 10.60 -15.75 -1.30
N PRO A 218 10.95 -15.07 -2.40
CA PRO A 218 12.18 -15.41 -3.13
C PRO A 218 13.35 -15.47 -2.15
N GLY A 219 14.04 -16.63 -2.11
CA GLY A 219 15.18 -16.84 -1.22
C GLY A 219 16.46 -16.24 -1.80
N GLY A 220 17.42 -15.94 -0.93
CA GLY A 220 18.69 -15.32 -1.29
C GLY A 220 18.71 -13.81 -1.05
N GLU A 221 19.77 -13.14 -1.47
CA GLU A 221 19.80 -11.66 -1.52
C GLU A 221 18.84 -11.21 -2.62
N VAL A 222 17.57 -10.99 -2.22
CA VAL A 222 16.58 -10.43 -3.15
C VAL A 222 17.03 -9.03 -3.50
N GLU A 223 17.28 -8.82 -4.79
CA GLU A 223 17.56 -7.47 -5.29
C GLU A 223 16.43 -6.53 -4.89
N THR A 224 16.79 -5.47 -4.19
CA THR A 224 15.88 -4.39 -3.80
C THR A 224 16.17 -3.16 -4.64
N CYS A 225 15.29 -2.16 -4.60
CA CYS A 225 15.56 -0.88 -5.24
C CYS A 225 16.84 -0.21 -4.73
N GLU A 226 17.32 -0.60 -3.55
CA GLU A 226 18.54 -0.06 -2.93
C GLU A 226 19.81 -0.79 -3.38
N THR A 227 19.72 -2.09 -3.70
CA THR A 227 20.87 -2.89 -4.12
C THR A 227 21.04 -2.95 -5.63
N ALA A 228 19.96 -3.08 -6.39
CA ALA A 228 19.94 -3.13 -7.86
C ALA A 228 19.66 -1.78 -8.52
N GLY A 229 19.27 -0.76 -7.74
CA GLY A 229 18.75 0.49 -8.28
C GLY A 229 17.34 0.34 -8.84
N ILE A 230 16.79 1.40 -9.40
CA ILE A 230 15.46 1.39 -10.01
C ILE A 230 15.29 2.48 -11.05
N LEU A 231 14.73 2.11 -12.18
CA LEU A 231 14.39 3.02 -13.26
C LEU A 231 12.97 3.59 -13.01
N ALA A 232 12.85 4.91 -12.94
CA ALA A 232 11.54 5.58 -12.71
C ALA A 232 10.48 5.19 -13.74
N THR A 233 10.88 4.98 -15.00
CA THR A 233 9.96 4.54 -16.07
C THR A 233 9.43 3.12 -15.84
N ALA A 234 10.20 2.21 -15.23
CA ALA A 234 9.71 0.88 -14.87
C ALA A 234 8.63 0.97 -13.79
N VAL A 235 8.83 1.84 -12.80
CA VAL A 235 7.83 2.15 -11.77
C VAL A 235 6.53 2.66 -12.39
N ASN A 236 6.63 3.65 -13.30
CA ASN A 236 5.46 4.25 -13.93
C ASN A 236 4.72 3.24 -14.82
N LEU A 237 5.44 2.34 -15.51
CA LEU A 237 4.81 1.27 -16.28
C LEU A 237 4.03 0.32 -15.35
N ALA A 238 4.65 -0.14 -14.24
CA ALA A 238 3.98 -0.99 -13.28
C ALA A 238 2.69 -0.35 -12.75
N ALA A 239 2.77 0.93 -12.31
CA ALA A 239 1.61 1.68 -11.82
C ALA A 239 0.54 1.88 -12.91
N SER A 240 0.92 2.20 -14.16
CA SER A 240 -0.02 2.38 -15.25
C SER A 240 -0.79 1.11 -15.59
N LEU A 241 -0.10 -0.03 -15.62
CA LEU A 241 -0.72 -1.33 -15.83
C LEU A 241 -1.64 -1.72 -14.68
N GLN A 242 -1.20 -1.50 -13.45
CA GLN A 242 -1.96 -1.76 -12.24
C GLN A 242 -3.25 -0.94 -12.19
N VAL A 243 -3.15 0.36 -12.41
CA VAL A 243 -4.32 1.27 -12.38
C VAL A 243 -5.27 0.96 -13.53
N THR A 244 -4.77 0.60 -14.73
CA THR A 244 -5.65 0.18 -15.82
C THR A 244 -6.55 -1.00 -15.43
N GLU A 245 -6.00 -2.00 -14.73
CA GLU A 245 -6.79 -3.12 -14.22
C GLU A 245 -7.79 -2.68 -13.14
N ALA A 246 -7.37 -1.78 -12.22
CA ALA A 246 -8.27 -1.20 -11.24
C ALA A 246 -9.44 -0.46 -11.90
N LEU A 247 -9.17 0.34 -12.93
CA LEU A 247 -10.23 1.07 -13.66
C LEU A 247 -11.22 0.11 -14.34
N LYS A 248 -10.76 -0.98 -14.97
CA LYS A 248 -11.65 -2.01 -15.54
C LYS A 248 -12.57 -2.60 -14.48
N LEU A 249 -12.01 -2.97 -13.32
CA LEU A 249 -12.78 -3.51 -12.21
C LEU A 249 -13.82 -2.50 -11.71
N LEU A 250 -13.38 -1.28 -11.40
CA LEU A 250 -14.22 -0.24 -10.81
C LEU A 250 -15.30 0.29 -11.77
N THR A 251 -15.07 0.23 -13.07
CA THR A 251 -16.08 0.55 -14.09
C THR A 251 -17.05 -0.59 -14.39
N GLY A 252 -16.81 -1.80 -13.81
CA GLY A 252 -17.69 -2.95 -13.92
C GLY A 252 -17.47 -3.77 -15.19
N GLN A 253 -16.22 -4.03 -15.53
CA GLN A 253 -15.82 -4.82 -16.70
C GLN A 253 -14.85 -5.95 -16.26
N PRO A 254 -15.28 -6.83 -15.34
CA PRO A 254 -14.41 -7.88 -14.81
C PRO A 254 -13.98 -8.90 -15.88
N GLU A 255 -14.72 -9.04 -16.97
CA GLU A 255 -14.41 -9.93 -18.09
C GLU A 255 -13.17 -9.45 -18.89
N LEU A 256 -12.82 -8.17 -18.79
CA LEU A 256 -11.64 -7.59 -19.43
C LEU A 256 -10.38 -7.63 -18.55
N LEU A 257 -10.51 -8.14 -17.33
CA LEU A 257 -9.38 -8.24 -16.41
C LEU A 257 -8.38 -9.28 -16.91
N ARG A 258 -7.11 -8.91 -16.87
CA ARG A 258 -6.02 -9.82 -17.24
C ARG A 258 -5.92 -10.97 -16.25
N ARG A 259 -5.71 -12.17 -16.77
CA ARG A 259 -5.59 -13.43 -16.03
C ARG A 259 -4.17 -14.00 -16.16
N SER A 260 -3.19 -13.11 -16.07
CA SER A 260 -1.77 -13.44 -16.15
C SER A 260 -0.95 -12.49 -15.31
N LEU A 261 0.18 -12.99 -14.82
CA LEU A 261 1.31 -12.15 -14.40
C LEU A 261 2.04 -11.72 -15.67
N ILE A 262 2.18 -10.42 -15.87
CA ILE A 262 3.04 -9.89 -16.92
C ILE A 262 4.24 -9.20 -16.32
N SER A 263 5.38 -9.31 -16.98
CA SER A 263 6.59 -8.58 -16.62
C SER A 263 7.25 -8.00 -17.87
N PHE A 264 7.93 -6.88 -17.68
CA PHE A 264 8.68 -6.17 -18.70
C PHE A 264 10.06 -5.84 -18.16
N ASN A 265 11.08 -6.07 -18.98
CA ASN A 265 12.38 -5.44 -18.80
C ASN A 265 12.45 -4.26 -19.80
N LEU A 266 12.33 -3.04 -19.29
CA LEU A 266 12.28 -1.85 -20.15
C LEU A 266 13.61 -1.56 -20.82
N TRP A 267 14.72 -2.04 -20.24
CA TRP A 267 16.04 -1.78 -20.81
C TRP A 267 16.34 -2.68 -22.01
N SER A 268 15.98 -3.97 -21.91
CA SER A 268 16.16 -4.92 -23.02
C SER A 268 14.97 -5.00 -23.98
N GLY A 269 13.79 -4.50 -23.58
CA GLY A 269 12.55 -4.64 -24.32
C GLY A 269 11.87 -6.00 -24.18
N GLU A 270 12.35 -6.88 -23.29
CA GLU A 270 11.77 -8.19 -23.08
C GLU A 270 10.42 -8.09 -22.36
N ARG A 271 9.50 -8.95 -22.78
CA ARG A 271 8.20 -9.14 -22.15
C ARG A 271 8.01 -10.62 -21.84
N SER A 272 7.55 -10.90 -20.63
CA SER A 272 7.15 -12.24 -20.21
C SER A 272 5.72 -12.24 -19.71
N GLU A 273 5.03 -13.38 -19.88
CA GLU A 273 3.66 -13.55 -19.42
C GLU A 273 3.46 -14.97 -18.91
N VAL A 274 2.92 -15.08 -17.69
CA VAL A 274 2.63 -16.35 -17.02
C VAL A 274 1.14 -16.40 -16.69
N ALA A 275 0.43 -17.43 -17.14
CA ALA A 275 -0.98 -17.57 -16.87
C ALA A 275 -1.25 -17.73 -15.36
N THR A 276 -2.21 -16.94 -14.86
CA THR A 276 -2.71 -16.99 -13.48
C THR A 276 -4.23 -17.23 -13.44
N GLY A 277 -4.77 -17.79 -14.51
CA GLY A 277 -6.20 -17.89 -14.76
C GLY A 277 -6.95 -18.83 -13.81
N SER A 278 -6.28 -19.66 -13.00
CA SER A 278 -6.93 -20.58 -12.07
C SER A 278 -6.19 -20.63 -10.74
N PRO A 279 -6.91 -20.60 -9.61
CA PRO A 279 -6.36 -20.92 -8.31
C PRO A 279 -5.80 -22.35 -8.28
N ARG A 280 -4.76 -22.59 -7.49
CA ARG A 280 -4.26 -23.95 -7.24
C ARG A 280 -5.01 -24.55 -6.06
N GLU A 281 -5.53 -25.76 -6.23
CA GLU A 281 -6.28 -26.49 -5.17
C GLU A 281 -5.40 -26.78 -3.95
N ASP A 282 -4.11 -27.07 -4.16
CA ASP A 282 -3.12 -27.35 -3.12
C ASP A 282 -2.51 -26.09 -2.48
N CYS A 283 -2.90 -24.90 -2.93
CA CYS A 283 -2.42 -23.65 -2.38
C CYS A 283 -2.82 -23.49 -0.90
N ALA A 284 -1.86 -23.18 -0.04
CA ALA A 284 -2.12 -22.96 1.37
C ALA A 284 -3.20 -21.89 1.59
N VAL A 285 -3.11 -20.77 0.86
CA VAL A 285 -3.97 -19.61 1.08
C VAL A 285 -5.34 -19.76 0.39
N CYS A 286 -5.40 -19.78 -0.94
CA CYS A 286 -6.69 -19.80 -1.64
C CYS A 286 -7.34 -21.18 -1.73
N GLY A 287 -6.54 -22.29 -1.67
CA GLY A 287 -7.04 -23.67 -1.65
C GLY A 287 -7.43 -24.12 -0.25
N ARG A 288 -6.45 -24.21 0.68
CA ARG A 288 -6.66 -24.73 2.02
C ARG A 288 -7.15 -23.72 3.06
N ARG A 289 -7.18 -22.41 2.71
CA ARG A 289 -7.63 -21.32 3.60
C ARG A 289 -6.75 -21.16 4.85
N GLU A 290 -5.45 -21.41 4.74
CA GLU A 290 -4.45 -21.21 5.79
C GLU A 290 -3.87 -19.80 5.67
N PHE A 291 -4.23 -18.90 6.57
CA PHE A 291 -3.86 -17.48 6.51
C PHE A 291 -2.75 -17.16 7.52
N ARG A 292 -1.54 -17.67 7.27
CA ARG A 292 -0.41 -17.60 8.21
C ARG A 292 0.10 -16.17 8.43
N ALA A 293 0.19 -15.37 7.37
CA ALA A 293 0.62 -13.98 7.50
C ALA A 293 -0.39 -13.16 8.31
N LEU A 294 -1.68 -13.45 8.14
CA LEU A 294 -2.75 -12.82 8.93
C LEU A 294 -2.78 -13.29 10.39
N ALA A 295 -2.33 -14.50 10.67
CA ALA A 295 -2.13 -15.00 12.04
C ALA A 295 -0.86 -14.44 12.72
N GLY A 296 -0.06 -13.63 12.00
CA GLY A 296 1.20 -13.09 12.51
C GLY A 296 2.35 -14.10 12.53
N GLU A 297 2.19 -15.26 11.88
CA GLU A 297 3.24 -16.28 11.85
C GLU A 297 4.46 -15.79 11.06
N GLY A 298 5.64 -16.00 11.64
CA GLY A 298 6.92 -15.66 11.00
C GLY A 298 7.27 -14.17 11.00
N ARG A 299 6.50 -13.33 11.69
CA ARG A 299 6.79 -11.90 11.78
C ARG A 299 7.84 -11.64 12.86
N PRO A 300 9.04 -11.16 12.51
CA PRO A 300 10.03 -10.78 13.51
C PRO A 300 9.58 -9.50 14.23
N HIS A 301 9.76 -9.43 15.55
CA HIS A 301 9.57 -8.19 16.31
C HIS A 301 10.53 -7.07 15.88
N ILE A 302 11.55 -7.42 15.11
CA ILE A 302 12.55 -6.51 14.57
C ILE A 302 12.86 -6.94 13.14
N THR A 303 12.72 -6.01 12.19
CA THR A 303 13.07 -6.23 10.79
C THR A 303 14.26 -5.35 10.39
N LEU A 304 15.14 -5.90 9.54
CA LEU A 304 16.15 -5.11 8.87
C LEU A 304 15.47 -4.32 7.75
N CYS A 305 15.63 -2.99 7.76
CA CYS A 305 15.25 -2.13 6.65
C CYS A 305 16.50 -1.86 5.80
N GLY A 306 16.40 -1.94 4.47
CA GLY A 306 17.51 -1.95 3.52
C GLY A 306 18.51 -0.79 3.55
N ARG A 307 18.37 0.19 4.45
CA ARG A 307 19.22 1.39 4.54
C ARG A 307 20.10 1.40 5.77
N ASN A 308 20.80 0.31 6.10
CA ASN A 308 21.54 0.27 7.35
C ASN A 308 20.65 0.71 8.54
N ALA A 309 19.45 0.13 8.59
CA ALA A 309 18.42 0.49 9.54
C ALA A 309 17.71 -0.74 10.10
N VAL A 310 17.30 -0.64 11.36
CA VAL A 310 16.54 -1.65 12.09
C VAL A 310 15.22 -1.04 12.50
N GLN A 311 14.12 -1.69 12.15
CA GLN A 311 12.81 -1.29 12.62
C GLN A 311 12.41 -2.09 13.86
N ILE A 312 11.96 -1.39 14.88
CA ILE A 312 11.44 -1.96 16.13
C ILE A 312 9.92 -1.79 16.15
N HIS A 313 9.22 -2.91 16.28
CA HIS A 313 7.76 -2.98 16.24
C HIS A 313 7.17 -3.07 17.67
N GLU A 314 7.19 -1.99 18.40
CA GLU A 314 6.55 -1.88 19.74
C GLU A 314 5.15 -1.24 19.60
N HIS A 315 4.17 -1.98 19.06
CA HIS A 315 2.85 -1.43 18.69
C HIS A 315 1.88 -1.15 19.84
N ARG A 316 2.25 -1.38 21.09
CA ARG A 316 1.31 -1.27 22.23
C ARG A 316 1.64 -0.14 23.20
N ARG A 317 2.51 0.76 22.79
CA ARG A 317 2.97 1.85 23.64
C ARG A 317 2.75 3.20 22.97
N PRO A 318 1.55 3.80 23.09
CA PRO A 318 1.33 5.14 22.57
C PRO A 318 2.31 6.13 23.23
N LEU A 319 2.97 6.93 22.41
CA LEU A 319 3.96 7.92 22.85
C LEU A 319 3.45 9.33 22.58
N ASP A 320 3.60 10.19 23.56
CA ASP A 320 3.50 11.64 23.37
C ASP A 320 4.79 12.15 22.72
N LEU A 321 4.71 12.40 21.42
CA LEU A 321 5.87 12.85 20.65
C LEU A 321 6.37 14.25 21.07
N ALA A 322 5.49 15.12 21.59
CA ALA A 322 5.90 16.44 22.05
C ALA A 322 6.73 16.33 23.33
N ALA A 323 6.22 15.60 24.34
CA ALA A 323 6.95 15.33 25.58
C ALA A 323 8.25 14.55 25.32
N LEU A 324 8.24 13.60 24.38
CA LEU A 324 9.44 12.89 23.97
C LEU A 324 10.47 13.83 23.33
N GLY A 325 10.01 14.76 22.49
CA GLY A 325 10.86 15.76 21.82
C GLY A 325 11.56 16.66 22.82
N GLU A 326 10.85 17.19 23.80
CA GLU A 326 11.42 18.00 24.88
C GLU A 326 12.50 17.24 25.67
N ARG A 327 12.26 15.96 25.97
CA ARG A 327 13.21 15.10 26.68
C ARG A 327 14.47 14.79 25.87
N LEU A 328 14.36 14.68 24.54
CA LEU A 328 15.48 14.33 23.67
C LEU A 328 16.26 15.54 23.19
N ALA A 329 15.68 16.75 23.17
CA ALA A 329 16.32 17.96 22.69
C ALA A 329 17.69 18.27 23.32
N PRO A 330 17.94 18.03 24.64
CA PRO A 330 19.26 18.21 25.22
C PRO A 330 20.31 17.20 24.77
N LEU A 331 19.89 16.08 24.15
CA LEU A 331 20.75 14.94 23.80
C LEU A 331 21.14 14.89 22.31
N GLY A 332 20.47 15.65 21.44
CA GLY A 332 20.72 15.69 20.02
C GLY A 332 19.71 16.56 19.27
N GLU A 333 19.79 16.56 17.93
CA GLU A 333 18.85 17.32 17.11
C GLU A 333 17.48 16.61 17.06
N VAL A 334 16.40 17.35 17.35
CA VAL A 334 15.04 16.84 17.33
C VAL A 334 14.22 17.62 16.32
N ARG A 335 13.53 16.88 15.43
CA ARG A 335 12.52 17.42 14.52
C ARG A 335 11.22 16.63 14.72
N ALA A 336 10.12 17.32 15.00
CA ALA A 336 8.81 16.70 15.19
C ALA A 336 7.73 17.48 14.43
N ASN A 337 6.76 16.76 13.85
CA ASN A 337 5.64 17.36 13.12
C ASN A 337 4.26 16.84 13.58
N GLY A 338 4.19 16.27 14.78
CA GLY A 338 2.98 15.69 15.36
C GLY A 338 2.60 14.30 14.81
N LEU A 339 3.15 13.87 13.68
CA LEU A 339 2.94 12.55 13.07
C LEU A 339 4.11 11.61 13.30
N LEU A 340 5.30 12.17 13.48
CA LEU A 340 6.52 11.46 13.82
C LEU A 340 7.49 12.40 14.54
N LEU A 341 8.48 11.81 15.22
CA LEU A 341 9.62 12.51 15.80
C LEU A 341 10.90 11.89 15.23
N ARG A 342 11.78 12.73 14.68
CA ARG A 342 13.12 12.35 14.26
C ARG A 342 14.14 12.91 15.25
N PHE A 343 14.94 12.01 15.80
CA PHE A 343 16.02 12.33 16.73
C PHE A 343 17.36 11.94 16.11
N GLU A 344 18.23 12.92 15.89
CA GLU A 344 19.53 12.71 15.28
C GLU A 344 20.64 12.84 16.33
N ARG A 345 21.43 11.79 16.44
CA ARG A 345 22.66 11.75 17.24
C ARG A 345 23.70 10.90 16.52
N PRO A 346 24.54 11.51 15.69
CA PRO A 346 25.47 10.77 14.85
C PRO A 346 26.27 9.71 15.64
N PRO A 347 26.48 8.51 15.08
CA PRO A 347 26.11 8.10 13.71
C PRO A 347 24.66 7.62 13.56
N TYR A 348 23.80 7.73 14.57
CA TYR A 348 22.45 7.16 14.58
C TYR A 348 21.36 8.22 14.40
N THR A 349 20.30 7.81 13.72
CA THR A 349 19.04 8.56 13.65
C THR A 349 17.90 7.65 14.07
N LEU A 350 17.04 8.10 15.00
CA LEU A 350 15.84 7.44 15.43
C LEU A 350 14.62 8.18 14.88
N THR A 351 13.79 7.49 14.08
CA THR A 351 12.49 8.01 13.68
C THR A 351 11.42 7.27 14.48
N VAL A 352 10.68 8.01 15.29
CA VAL A 352 9.72 7.48 16.27
C VAL A 352 8.30 7.84 15.85
N PHE A 353 7.40 6.88 15.93
CA PHE A 353 5.99 7.02 15.61
C PHE A 353 5.12 7.08 16.88
N PRO A 354 3.91 7.68 16.79
CA PRO A 354 3.00 7.80 17.95
C PRO A 354 2.59 6.46 18.57
N ASP A 355 2.62 5.38 17.78
CA ASP A 355 2.27 4.02 18.22
C ASP A 355 3.42 3.27 18.92
N GLY A 356 4.56 3.93 19.12
CA GLY A 356 5.73 3.36 19.80
C GLY A 356 6.73 2.66 18.88
N ARG A 357 6.43 2.51 17.59
CA ARG A 357 7.42 2.00 16.63
C ARG A 357 8.57 2.97 16.48
N ALA A 358 9.75 2.44 16.19
CA ALA A 358 10.90 3.26 15.83
C ALA A 358 11.73 2.62 14.72
N LEU A 359 12.23 3.46 13.84
CA LEU A 359 13.26 3.12 12.85
C LEU A 359 14.60 3.64 13.36
N VAL A 360 15.55 2.75 13.58
CA VAL A 360 16.91 3.08 14.01
C VAL A 360 17.84 2.96 12.81
N GLN A 361 18.26 4.09 12.27
CA GLN A 361 19.21 4.18 11.14
C GLN A 361 20.64 4.31 11.66
N GLY A 362 21.60 3.85 10.85
CA GLY A 362 23.03 3.86 11.17
C GLY A 362 23.57 2.54 11.71
N THR A 363 22.71 1.51 11.80
CA THR A 363 23.10 0.16 12.19
C THR A 363 22.20 -0.91 11.59
N THR A 364 22.76 -2.10 11.38
CA THR A 364 22.02 -3.35 11.09
C THR A 364 22.04 -4.32 12.28
N ASP A 365 22.72 -3.96 13.36
CA ASP A 365 22.76 -4.75 14.60
C ASP A 365 21.47 -4.56 15.39
N THR A 366 20.65 -5.61 15.45
CA THR A 366 19.36 -5.62 16.16
C THR A 366 19.51 -5.45 17.66
N GLY A 367 20.60 -5.93 18.26
CA GLY A 367 20.90 -5.77 19.69
C GLY A 367 21.22 -4.31 20.04
N LEU A 368 22.05 -3.69 19.20
CA LEU A 368 22.38 -2.27 19.32
C LEU A 368 21.13 -1.40 19.13
N ALA A 369 20.31 -1.69 18.11
CA ALA A 369 19.08 -0.96 17.85
C ALA A 369 18.12 -1.03 19.05
N ARG A 370 17.93 -2.21 19.66
CA ARG A 370 17.16 -2.38 20.92
C ARG A 370 17.73 -1.53 22.05
N SER A 371 19.04 -1.54 22.20
CA SER A 371 19.71 -0.73 23.25
C SER A 371 19.45 0.77 23.05
N LEU A 372 19.56 1.26 21.81
CA LEU A 372 19.27 2.64 21.47
C LEU A 372 17.79 2.99 21.70
N TYR A 373 16.87 2.10 21.31
CA TYR A 373 15.43 2.25 21.57
C TYR A 373 15.16 2.37 23.06
N ALA A 374 15.61 1.39 23.85
CA ALA A 374 15.41 1.38 25.30
C ALA A 374 16.04 2.61 25.98
N ARG A 375 17.21 3.05 25.52
CA ARG A 375 17.91 4.23 26.06
C ARG A 375 17.17 5.53 25.85
N TYR A 376 16.58 5.75 24.66
CA TYR A 376 15.98 7.02 24.29
C TYR A 376 14.47 7.05 24.46
N LEU A 377 13.78 5.93 24.25
CA LEU A 377 12.33 5.85 24.39
C LEU A 377 11.91 5.24 25.73
N GLY A 378 12.78 4.44 26.34
CA GLY A 378 12.51 3.67 27.54
C GLY A 378 12.04 2.27 27.22
N SER A 379 12.17 1.34 28.15
CA SER A 379 11.67 -0.03 28.08
C SER A 379 10.21 -0.13 28.54
#